data_e3ed7098f153c3a60048e54edcc73335
#
_entry.id   e3ed7098f153c3a60048e54edcc73335
#
_cell.length_a   1.000
_cell.length_b   1.000
_cell.length_c   1.000
_cell.angle_alpha   90.00
_cell.angle_beta   90.00
_cell.angle_gamma   90.00
#
_symmetry.space_group_name_H-M   'P 1'
#
loop_
_entity.id
_entity.type
_entity.pdbx_description
1 polymer ?
#
loop_
_entity_poly.entity_id
_entity_poly.type
_entity_poly.pdbx_seq_one_letter_code
_entity_poly.pdbx_strand_id
1 'polypeptide(L)'
;MKYTIQEIAKIIRATHRTLNDGVIERLLIDSRMLSFPETTLFFALKTKTNDGHRYLFELYRLGVRSFVVNHEPAEARMMPDANFLVVSDVLAAMQSLAAYHREKFQIPVIGITGSNGKTIVKELLYQLLHADFNIVRSPRSYNSQIGAPLSVWQMDERHTLGIFEAGISQ
;
A
#
# COMPACT_ATOMS: atom_id res chain seq x y z
N MET A 1 1.91 -7.04 -10.31
CA MET A 1 0.71 -7.89 -10.06
C MET A 1 -0.54 -7.02 -9.99
N LYS A 2 -1.71 -7.55 -10.38
CA LYS A 2 -2.99 -6.80 -10.41
C LYS A 2 -4.01 -7.52 -9.55
N TYR A 3 -4.84 -6.77 -8.85
CA TYR A 3 -5.95 -7.28 -8.04
C TYR A 3 -7.25 -6.61 -8.45
N THR A 4 -8.34 -7.33 -8.48
CA THR A 4 -9.66 -6.73 -8.60
C THR A 4 -10.06 -6.07 -7.28
N ILE A 5 -10.93 -5.06 -7.36
CA ILE A 5 -11.41 -4.38 -6.15
C ILE A 5 -12.21 -5.35 -5.24
N GLN A 6 -12.88 -6.35 -5.83
CA GLN A 6 -13.62 -7.39 -5.12
C GLN A 6 -12.68 -8.32 -4.35
N GLU A 7 -11.53 -8.70 -4.93
CA GLU A 7 -10.51 -9.48 -4.22
C GLU A 7 -9.95 -8.69 -3.04
N ILE A 8 -9.61 -7.41 -3.26
CA ILE A 8 -9.11 -6.54 -2.18
C ILE A 8 -10.14 -6.42 -1.06
N ALA A 9 -11.42 -6.17 -1.38
CA ALA A 9 -12.48 -6.07 -0.39
C ALA A 9 -12.55 -7.32 0.51
N LYS A 10 -12.41 -8.51 -0.07
CA LYS A 10 -12.36 -9.78 0.67
C LYS A 10 -11.13 -9.90 1.56
N ILE A 11 -9.94 -9.58 1.01
CA ILE A 11 -8.65 -9.68 1.73
C ILE A 11 -8.66 -8.80 2.98
N ILE A 12 -9.12 -7.54 2.84
CA ILE A 12 -9.14 -6.59 3.96
C ILE A 12 -10.43 -6.64 4.78
N ARG A 13 -11.35 -7.56 4.45
CA ARG A 13 -12.66 -7.75 5.12
C ARG A 13 -13.47 -6.45 5.18
N ALA A 14 -13.45 -5.69 4.09
CA ALA A 14 -14.17 -4.44 4.00
C ALA A 14 -15.67 -4.65 3.84
N THR A 15 -16.46 -3.77 4.44
CA THR A 15 -17.86 -3.59 4.09
C THR A 15 -17.99 -2.56 2.96
N HIS A 16 -18.99 -2.71 2.09
CA HIS A 16 -19.23 -1.83 0.95
C HIS A 16 -20.70 -1.90 0.54
N ARG A 17 -21.22 -0.84 -0.08
CA ARG A 17 -22.61 -0.84 -0.60
C ARG A 17 -22.68 -1.52 -1.95
N THR A 18 -21.88 -1.02 -2.90
CA THR A 18 -21.76 -1.52 -4.26
C THR A 18 -20.30 -1.37 -4.67
N LEU A 19 -19.77 -2.34 -5.40
CA LEU A 19 -18.45 -2.22 -6.01
C LEU A 19 -18.60 -2.19 -7.52
N ASN A 20 -18.08 -1.14 -8.12
CA ASN A 20 -17.86 -1.08 -9.55
C ASN A 20 -16.59 -1.86 -9.90
N ASP A 21 -16.52 -2.39 -11.11
CA ASP A 21 -15.32 -3.09 -11.56
C ASP A 21 -14.11 -2.16 -11.54
N GLY A 22 -12.99 -2.71 -11.12
CA GLY A 22 -11.73 -1.96 -11.04
C GLY A 22 -10.56 -2.90 -10.82
N VAL A 23 -9.42 -2.53 -11.40
CA VAL A 23 -8.14 -3.24 -11.24
C VAL A 23 -7.18 -2.32 -10.52
N ILE A 24 -6.58 -2.82 -9.46
CA ILE A 24 -5.64 -2.08 -8.62
C ILE A 24 -4.22 -2.62 -8.83
N GLU A 25 -3.32 -1.70 -9.11
CA GLU A 25 -1.88 -1.94 -9.24
C GLU A 25 -1.07 -1.13 -8.22
N ARG A 26 -1.62 -0.02 -7.74
CA ARG A 26 -0.90 0.96 -6.92
C ARG A 26 -1.64 1.26 -5.62
N LEU A 27 -0.88 1.35 -4.54
CA LEU A 27 -1.38 1.85 -3.25
C LEU A 27 -0.93 3.30 -3.08
N LEU A 28 -1.82 4.15 -2.62
CA LEU A 28 -1.58 5.56 -2.38
C LEU A 28 -2.02 5.95 -0.96
N ILE A 29 -1.19 6.74 -0.29
CA ILE A 29 -1.47 7.30 1.05
C ILE A 29 -1.30 8.82 1.11
N ASP A 30 -0.63 9.41 0.11
CA ASP A 30 -0.35 10.83 -0.01
C ASP A 30 -0.82 11.32 -1.39
N SER A 31 -1.83 12.19 -1.42
CA SER A 31 -2.43 12.70 -2.67
C SER A 31 -1.42 13.35 -3.62
N ARG A 32 -0.35 13.92 -3.08
CA ARG A 32 0.74 14.56 -3.86
C ARG A 32 1.56 13.58 -4.69
N MET A 33 1.50 12.28 -4.36
CA MET A 33 2.23 11.21 -5.05
C MET A 33 1.35 10.48 -6.06
N LEU A 34 0.19 11.02 -6.40
CA LEU A 34 -0.73 10.39 -7.33
C LEU A 34 -0.09 10.22 -8.72
N SER A 35 -0.14 9.00 -9.21
CA SER A 35 0.18 8.60 -10.57
C SER A 35 -0.77 7.48 -10.97
N PHE A 36 -1.23 7.45 -12.23
CA PHE A 36 -2.15 6.43 -12.75
C PHE A 36 -3.42 6.27 -11.90
N PRO A 37 -4.26 7.29 -11.83
CA PRO A 37 -5.41 7.34 -10.93
C PRO A 37 -6.38 6.16 -11.10
N GLU A 38 -6.55 5.65 -12.32
CA GLU A 38 -7.49 4.57 -12.66
C GLU A 38 -7.15 3.23 -11.97
N THR A 39 -5.87 2.98 -11.69
CA THR A 39 -5.38 1.74 -11.07
C THR A 39 -4.92 1.93 -9.63
N THR A 40 -5.23 3.10 -9.05
CA THR A 40 -4.81 3.47 -7.70
C THR A 40 -5.89 3.18 -6.66
N LEU A 41 -5.49 2.53 -5.56
CA LEU A 41 -6.27 2.41 -4.33
C LEU A 41 -5.71 3.38 -3.28
N PHE A 42 -6.51 4.35 -2.89
CA PHE A 42 -6.13 5.32 -1.86
C PHE A 42 -6.55 4.85 -0.47
N PHE A 43 -5.62 4.88 0.48
CA PHE A 43 -5.86 4.59 1.90
C PHE A 43 -6.00 5.90 2.68
N ALA A 44 -7.20 6.21 3.16
CA ALA A 44 -7.49 7.43 3.92
C ALA A 44 -6.99 7.30 5.37
N LEU A 45 -5.66 7.26 5.54
CA LEU A 45 -5.04 7.16 6.86
C LEU A 45 -5.33 8.40 7.71
N LYS A 46 -5.63 8.17 8.98
CA LYS A 46 -5.76 9.22 9.97
C LYS A 46 -4.58 9.20 10.93
N THR A 47 -3.91 10.33 11.06
CA THR A 47 -2.81 10.56 11.99
C THR A 47 -3.19 11.66 12.98
N LYS A 48 -2.31 11.98 13.93
CA LYS A 48 -2.53 13.09 14.87
C LYS A 48 -2.65 14.46 14.19
N THR A 49 -2.00 14.63 13.04
CA THR A 49 -1.87 15.93 12.34
C THR A 49 -2.58 15.97 11.00
N ASN A 50 -2.98 14.83 10.45
CA ASN A 50 -3.60 14.76 9.13
C ASN A 50 -4.69 13.68 9.06
N ASP A 51 -5.75 13.98 8.32
CA ASP A 51 -6.84 13.06 8.02
C ASP A 51 -6.97 12.90 6.51
N GLY A 52 -6.68 11.68 6.01
CA GLY A 52 -6.73 11.33 4.60
C GLY A 52 -8.12 11.50 3.97
N HIS A 53 -9.19 11.46 4.77
CA HIS A 53 -10.56 11.63 4.25
C HIS A 53 -10.78 13.01 3.60
N ARG A 54 -10.02 14.02 3.98
CA ARG A 54 -10.10 15.38 3.37
C ARG A 54 -9.74 15.40 1.89
N TYR A 55 -9.01 14.40 1.40
CA TYR A 55 -8.51 14.36 0.02
C TYR A 55 -9.37 13.49 -0.91
N LEU A 56 -10.41 12.83 -0.41
CA LEU A 56 -11.21 11.87 -1.19
C LEU A 56 -11.85 12.52 -2.42
N PHE A 57 -12.52 13.66 -2.24
CA PHE A 57 -13.19 14.36 -3.34
C PHE A 57 -12.20 14.93 -4.36
N GLU A 58 -11.07 15.47 -3.91
CA GLU A 58 -10.01 15.94 -4.81
C GLU A 58 -9.44 14.79 -5.63
N LEU A 59 -9.08 13.69 -4.99
CA LEU A 59 -8.57 12.50 -5.67
C LEU A 59 -9.58 11.90 -6.64
N TYR A 60 -10.86 11.90 -6.28
CA TYR A 60 -11.93 11.48 -7.17
C TYR A 60 -11.99 12.36 -8.44
N ARG A 61 -11.88 13.67 -8.30
CA ARG A 61 -11.81 14.61 -9.45
C ARG A 61 -10.58 14.36 -10.31
N LEU A 62 -9.49 13.90 -9.74
CA LEU A 62 -8.26 13.53 -10.46
C LEU A 62 -8.32 12.12 -11.08
N GLY A 63 -9.45 11.40 -10.95
CA GLY A 63 -9.69 10.13 -11.61
C GLY A 63 -9.53 8.89 -10.71
N VAL A 64 -9.17 9.03 -9.44
CA VAL A 64 -9.16 7.89 -8.50
C VAL A 64 -10.59 7.42 -8.26
N ARG A 65 -10.81 6.10 -8.29
CA ARG A 65 -12.14 5.49 -8.11
C ARG A 65 -12.22 4.51 -6.95
N SER A 66 -11.12 4.22 -6.27
CA SER A 66 -11.08 3.21 -5.21
C SER A 66 -10.43 3.75 -3.93
N PHE A 67 -11.15 3.64 -2.82
CA PHE A 67 -10.79 4.26 -1.55
C PHE A 67 -10.99 3.27 -0.39
N VAL A 68 -10.00 3.15 0.50
CA VAL A 68 -10.13 2.47 1.79
C VAL A 68 -10.33 3.53 2.86
N VAL A 69 -11.43 3.45 3.59
CA VAL A 69 -11.88 4.47 4.54
C VAL A 69 -12.35 3.82 5.85
N ASN A 70 -12.41 4.56 6.95
CA ASN A 70 -13.01 4.05 8.19
C ASN A 70 -14.51 4.36 8.32
N HIS A 71 -15.05 5.22 7.48
CA HIS A 71 -16.47 5.49 7.31
C HIS A 71 -16.75 5.99 5.90
N GLU A 72 -17.95 5.76 5.40
CA GLU A 72 -18.38 6.32 4.12
C GLU A 72 -18.45 7.86 4.23
N PRO A 73 -17.80 8.62 3.32
CA PRO A 73 -17.83 10.07 3.41
C PRO A 73 -19.23 10.64 3.12
N ALA A 74 -19.56 11.77 3.74
CA ALA A 74 -20.84 12.44 3.51
C ALA A 74 -21.04 12.81 2.03
N GLU A 75 -19.96 13.09 1.33
CA GLU A 75 -19.91 13.45 -0.09
C GLU A 75 -20.00 12.25 -1.03
N ALA A 76 -20.14 11.01 -0.53
CA ALA A 76 -20.20 9.78 -1.36
C ALA A 76 -21.24 9.87 -2.47
N ARG A 77 -22.36 10.56 -2.24
CA ARG A 77 -23.41 10.78 -3.26
C ARG A 77 -22.92 11.61 -4.46
N MET A 78 -21.84 12.39 -4.28
CA MET A 78 -21.21 13.20 -5.36
C MET A 78 -20.14 12.40 -6.10
N MET A 79 -19.90 11.15 -5.69
CA MET A 79 -18.88 10.23 -6.24
C MET A 79 -19.54 8.88 -6.60
N PRO A 80 -20.53 8.86 -7.52
CA PRO A 80 -21.40 7.71 -7.75
C PRO A 80 -20.70 6.45 -8.28
N ASP A 81 -19.56 6.64 -8.98
CA ASP A 81 -18.73 5.56 -9.53
C ASP A 81 -17.51 5.23 -8.64
N ALA A 82 -17.43 5.79 -7.44
CA ALA A 82 -16.38 5.49 -6.49
C ALA A 82 -16.67 4.20 -5.69
N ASN A 83 -15.62 3.42 -5.44
CA ASN A 83 -15.62 2.28 -4.55
C ASN A 83 -15.14 2.71 -3.16
N PHE A 84 -15.99 2.63 -2.16
CA PHE A 84 -15.63 2.85 -0.76
C PHE A 84 -15.54 1.52 -0.02
N LEU A 85 -14.32 1.08 0.28
CA LEU A 85 -14.03 -0.07 1.12
C LEU A 85 -13.96 0.40 2.58
N VAL A 86 -15.02 0.16 3.33
CA VAL A 86 -15.12 0.62 4.73
C VAL A 86 -14.52 -0.45 5.64
N VAL A 87 -13.56 -0.04 6.46
CA VAL A 87 -12.84 -0.90 7.42
C VAL A 87 -12.75 -0.21 8.79
N SER A 88 -12.62 -0.98 9.85
CA SER A 88 -12.45 -0.42 11.20
C SER A 88 -11.11 0.28 11.40
N ASP A 89 -10.05 -0.21 10.75
CA ASP A 89 -8.69 0.33 10.81
C ASP A 89 -8.05 0.30 9.42
N VAL A 90 -7.84 1.48 8.85
CA VAL A 90 -7.27 1.66 7.51
C VAL A 90 -5.81 1.21 7.45
N LEU A 91 -5.04 1.40 8.53
CA LEU A 91 -3.65 0.96 8.59
C LEU A 91 -3.56 -0.57 8.65
N ALA A 92 -4.34 -1.20 9.52
CA ALA A 92 -4.39 -2.66 9.62
C ALA A 92 -4.87 -3.31 8.30
N ALA A 93 -5.81 -2.69 7.60
CA ALA A 93 -6.26 -3.14 6.28
C ALA A 93 -5.13 -3.10 5.24
N MET A 94 -4.34 -2.02 5.22
CA MET A 94 -3.18 -1.90 4.33
C MET A 94 -2.11 -2.96 4.65
N GLN A 95 -1.84 -3.21 5.93
CA GLN A 95 -0.89 -4.23 6.39
C GLN A 95 -1.37 -5.64 6.00
N SER A 96 -2.65 -5.94 6.19
CA SER A 96 -3.25 -7.22 5.79
C SER A 96 -3.17 -7.45 4.29
N LEU A 97 -3.43 -6.41 3.49
CA LEU A 97 -3.30 -6.49 2.03
C LEU A 97 -1.85 -6.76 1.61
N ALA A 98 -0.88 -6.07 2.23
CA ALA A 98 0.53 -6.28 1.95
C ALA A 98 1.02 -7.67 2.39
N ALA A 99 0.54 -8.18 3.53
CA ALA A 99 0.84 -9.55 3.99
C ALA A 99 0.33 -10.58 2.99
N TYR A 100 -0.93 -10.47 2.57
CA TYR A 100 -1.50 -11.33 1.53
C TYR A 100 -0.71 -11.26 0.21
N HIS A 101 -0.31 -10.06 -0.21
CA HIS A 101 0.52 -9.89 -1.40
C HIS A 101 1.87 -10.59 -1.25
N ARG A 102 2.53 -10.46 -0.09
CA ARG A 102 3.81 -11.13 0.21
C ARG A 102 3.71 -12.66 0.12
N GLU A 103 2.61 -13.25 0.57
CA GLU A 103 2.40 -14.70 0.57
C GLU A 103 2.31 -15.31 -0.84
N LYS A 104 2.07 -14.50 -1.87
CA LYS A 104 2.05 -14.95 -3.28
C LYS A 104 3.45 -15.28 -3.83
N PHE A 105 4.52 -14.85 -3.14
CA PHE A 105 5.88 -15.00 -3.63
C PHE A 105 6.71 -15.93 -2.73
N GLN A 106 7.26 -16.98 -3.34
CA GLN A 106 8.11 -18.00 -2.70
C GLN A 106 9.61 -17.60 -2.75
N ILE A 107 9.91 -16.31 -2.61
CA ILE A 107 11.29 -15.79 -2.64
C ILE A 107 11.82 -15.55 -1.23
N PRO A 108 13.14 -15.72 -0.99
CA PRO A 108 13.75 -15.33 0.26
C PRO A 108 13.58 -13.83 0.51
N VAL A 109 13.43 -13.47 1.79
CA VAL A 109 13.31 -12.08 2.22
C VAL A 109 14.25 -11.83 3.39
N ILE A 110 15.07 -10.79 3.28
CA ILE A 110 15.93 -10.27 4.33
C ILE A 110 15.21 -9.08 4.98
N GLY A 111 14.88 -9.22 6.27
CA GLY A 111 14.36 -8.15 7.10
C GLY A 111 15.50 -7.49 7.88
N ILE A 112 15.64 -6.17 7.76
CA ILE A 112 16.68 -5.40 8.47
C ILE A 112 16.00 -4.57 9.55
N THR A 113 16.32 -4.86 10.81
CA THR A 113 15.85 -4.09 11.97
C THR A 113 17.04 -3.54 12.76
N GLY A 114 16.78 -2.65 13.69
CA GLY A 114 17.79 -2.02 14.56
C GLY A 114 17.57 -0.51 14.71
N SER A 115 18.23 0.10 15.69
CA SER A 115 18.13 1.52 15.99
C SER A 115 18.79 2.40 14.91
N ASN A 116 19.96 2.00 14.42
CA ASN A 116 20.76 2.75 13.47
C ASN A 116 21.27 1.87 12.33
N GLY A 117 21.68 2.47 11.20
CA GLY A 117 22.38 1.81 10.10
C GLY A 117 21.54 0.97 9.17
N LYS A 118 20.24 0.77 9.40
CA LYS A 118 19.36 -0.07 8.57
C LYS A 118 19.48 0.24 7.07
N THR A 119 19.37 1.50 6.68
CA THR A 119 19.43 1.93 5.28
C THR A 119 20.82 1.68 4.70
N ILE A 120 21.89 1.90 5.46
CA ILE A 120 23.27 1.62 5.01
C ILE A 120 23.43 0.12 4.74
N VAL A 121 23.02 -0.73 5.68
CA VAL A 121 23.09 -2.20 5.52
C VAL A 121 22.27 -2.66 4.33
N LYS A 122 21.07 -2.13 4.14
CA LYS A 122 20.23 -2.42 2.97
C LYS A 122 20.92 -2.08 1.65
N GLU A 123 21.52 -0.90 1.55
CA GLU A 123 22.20 -0.48 0.33
C GLU A 123 23.48 -1.30 0.08
N LEU A 124 24.23 -1.66 1.12
CA LEU A 124 25.41 -2.55 0.99
C LEU A 124 25.00 -3.95 0.53
N LEU A 125 23.95 -4.53 1.12
CA LEU A 125 23.43 -5.84 0.67
C LEU A 125 22.96 -5.79 -0.78
N TYR A 126 22.29 -4.72 -1.17
CA TYR A 126 21.90 -4.54 -2.56
C TYR A 126 23.11 -4.50 -3.49
N GLN A 127 24.17 -3.73 -3.14
CA GLN A 127 25.39 -3.66 -3.96
C GLN A 127 26.08 -5.00 -4.08
N LEU A 128 26.08 -5.81 -3.04
CA LEU A 128 26.72 -7.13 -3.04
C LEU A 128 25.95 -8.18 -3.84
N LEU A 129 24.61 -8.10 -3.85
CA LEU A 129 23.75 -9.19 -4.32
C LEU A 129 23.05 -8.90 -5.65
N HIS A 130 23.06 -7.65 -6.13
CA HIS A 130 22.26 -7.26 -7.32
C HIS A 130 22.77 -7.90 -8.63
N ALA A 131 24.01 -8.40 -8.66
CA ALA A 131 24.53 -9.11 -9.83
C ALA A 131 23.92 -10.50 -9.99
N ASP A 132 23.53 -11.15 -8.87
CA ASP A 132 23.00 -12.51 -8.83
C ASP A 132 21.49 -12.58 -8.67
N PHE A 133 20.86 -11.52 -8.13
CA PHE A 133 19.44 -11.49 -7.79
C PHE A 133 18.74 -10.26 -8.38
N ASN A 134 17.48 -10.49 -8.82
CA ASN A 134 16.58 -9.39 -9.11
C ASN A 134 15.89 -8.95 -7.80
N ILE A 135 16.35 -7.85 -7.23
CA ILE A 135 16.05 -7.47 -5.84
C ILE A 135 14.94 -6.41 -5.79
N VAL A 136 13.86 -6.71 -5.05
CA VAL A 136 12.94 -5.70 -4.55
C VAL A 136 13.39 -5.23 -3.16
N ARG A 137 13.41 -3.92 -2.93
CA ARG A 137 13.85 -3.37 -1.64
C ARG A 137 13.04 -2.15 -1.21
N SER A 138 13.04 -1.87 0.10
CA SER A 138 12.42 -0.64 0.62
C SER A 138 13.01 0.59 -0.06
N PRO A 139 12.18 1.44 -0.70
CA PRO A 139 12.65 2.70 -1.25
C PRO A 139 13.03 3.65 -0.10
N ARG A 140 14.20 4.28 -0.17
CA ARG A 140 14.70 5.18 0.88
C ARG A 140 14.62 4.52 2.27
N SER A 141 14.12 5.25 3.28
CA SER A 141 13.95 4.78 4.67
C SER A 141 12.50 4.36 4.97
N TYR A 142 11.84 3.65 4.03
CA TYR A 142 10.46 3.15 4.23
C TYR A 142 10.45 1.97 5.20
N ASN A 143 10.60 2.28 6.51
CA ASN A 143 10.72 1.29 7.59
C ASN A 143 9.61 1.40 8.64
N SER A 144 8.67 2.33 8.47
CA SER A 144 7.53 2.54 9.38
C SER A 144 6.42 1.51 9.15
N GLN A 145 5.43 1.50 10.04
CA GLN A 145 4.20 0.69 9.90
C GLN A 145 3.45 0.94 8.58
N ILE A 146 3.70 2.08 7.94
CA ILE A 146 3.14 2.46 6.63
C ILE A 146 4.12 2.15 5.50
N GLY A 147 5.40 2.44 5.70
CA GLY A 147 6.44 2.30 4.68
C GLY A 147 6.74 0.85 4.32
N ALA A 148 6.76 -0.05 5.30
CA ALA A 148 7.02 -1.47 5.07
C ALA A 148 5.94 -2.13 4.17
N PRO A 149 4.63 -1.95 4.40
CA PRO A 149 3.58 -2.45 3.49
C PRO A 149 3.70 -1.92 2.06
N LEU A 150 4.00 -0.63 1.88
CA LEU A 150 4.20 -0.03 0.56
C LEU A 150 5.44 -0.58 -0.15
N SER A 151 6.48 -0.93 0.60
CA SER A 151 7.68 -1.57 0.06
C SER A 151 7.39 -3.00 -0.41
N VAL A 152 6.68 -3.77 0.40
CA VAL A 152 6.27 -5.15 0.09
C VAL A 152 5.35 -5.18 -1.13
N TRP A 153 4.46 -4.21 -1.29
CA TRP A 153 3.57 -4.11 -2.45
C TRP A 153 4.30 -3.99 -3.80
N GLN A 154 5.58 -3.59 -3.80
CA GLN A 154 6.39 -3.50 -5.01
C GLN A 154 6.90 -4.86 -5.51
N MET A 155 6.69 -5.95 -4.76
CA MET A 155 7.05 -7.29 -5.20
C MET A 155 6.26 -7.69 -6.44
N ASP A 156 6.94 -8.32 -7.38
CA ASP A 156 6.34 -8.96 -8.54
C ASP A 156 7.09 -10.26 -8.91
N GLU A 157 6.59 -10.95 -9.93
CA GLU A 157 7.09 -12.26 -10.37
C GLU A 157 8.54 -12.24 -10.88
N ARG A 158 9.09 -11.07 -11.19
CA ARG A 158 10.47 -10.92 -11.66
C ARG A 158 11.48 -10.96 -10.53
N HIS A 159 11.04 -10.64 -9.31
CA HIS A 159 11.95 -10.55 -8.18
C HIS A 159 12.32 -11.93 -7.66
N THR A 160 13.60 -12.09 -7.29
CA THR A 160 14.15 -13.34 -6.75
C THR A 160 14.66 -13.18 -5.31
N LEU A 161 14.73 -11.95 -4.80
CA LEU A 161 15.10 -11.62 -3.42
C LEU A 161 14.39 -10.33 -2.96
N GLY A 162 13.91 -10.30 -1.72
CA GLY A 162 13.40 -9.10 -1.07
C GLY A 162 14.35 -8.61 0.03
N ILE A 163 14.59 -7.29 0.13
CA ILE A 163 15.36 -6.67 1.22
C ILE A 163 14.53 -5.51 1.80
N PHE A 164 13.96 -5.70 2.99
CA PHE A 164 13.07 -4.71 3.60
C PHE A 164 13.56 -4.21 4.95
N GLU A 165 13.42 -2.89 5.16
CA GLU A 165 13.66 -2.29 6.47
C GLU A 165 12.41 -2.43 7.33
N ALA A 166 12.57 -2.87 8.58
CA ALA A 166 11.55 -2.89 9.61
C ALA A 166 11.98 -1.96 10.77
N GLY A 167 11.30 -0.82 10.89
CA GLY A 167 11.51 0.09 12.03
C GLY A 167 10.67 -0.36 13.22
N ILE A 168 11.26 -0.30 14.41
CA ILE A 168 10.52 -0.40 15.67
C ILE A 168 10.01 1.01 15.95
N SER A 169 8.77 1.34 15.52
CA SER A 169 8.08 2.55 15.96
C SER A 169 7.24 2.19 17.18
N GLN A 170 7.57 2.84 18.31
CA GLN A 170 6.67 2.88 19.47
C GLN A 170 5.51 3.84 19.17
#